data_1bc83844500553eb8980604355036d4e
#
_entry.id   1bc83844500553eb8980604355036d4e
#
_cell.length_a   1.000
_cell.length_b   1.000
_cell.length_c   1.000
_cell.angle_alpha   90.00
_cell.angle_beta   90.00
_cell.angle_gamma   90.00
#
_symmetry.space_group_name_H-M   'P 1'
#
loop_
_entity.id
_entity.type
_entity.pdbx_description
1 polymer ?
#
loop_
_entity_poly.entity_id
_entity_poly.type
_entity_poly.pdbx_seq_one_letter_code
_entity_poly.pdbx_strand_id
1 'polypeptide(L)'
;FEGDCLPGRHFVPGSARPRSGGGDGGGMKSYRQELWFETAKRREYRNITASVEECLRASGIREGLLLCNAMHITASVFINDDESGLHADFEEWLEGLAPEKPHSRYRHNGFEDNGDAHRKRTIMGREVVVAVTGGKLELGPWEQIFYGEFDGMRKKRVLVKIIGA
;
A
#
# COMPACT_ATOMS: atom_id res chain seq x y z
N PHE A 1 -4.63 -31.05 -4.80
CA PHE A 1 -5.27 -30.65 -3.53
C PHE A 1 -5.77 -29.24 -3.71
N GLU A 2 -7.09 -29.12 -3.91
CA GLU A 2 -7.81 -27.85 -3.97
C GLU A 2 -7.87 -27.28 -2.55
N GLY A 3 -7.35 -26.08 -2.36
CA GLY A 3 -7.44 -25.32 -1.13
C GLY A 3 -8.30 -24.09 -1.35
N ASP A 4 -9.49 -24.09 -0.75
CA ASP A 4 -10.51 -23.04 -0.80
C ASP A 4 -9.95 -21.65 -0.48
N CYS A 5 -10.10 -20.77 -1.45
CA CYS A 5 -9.89 -19.34 -1.30
C CYS A 5 -11.11 -18.74 -0.57
N LEU A 6 -10.98 -18.45 0.72
CA LEU A 6 -12.02 -17.76 1.47
C LEU A 6 -12.16 -16.32 0.98
N PRO A 7 -13.38 -15.82 0.74
CA PRO A 7 -13.62 -14.48 0.22
C PRO A 7 -13.23 -13.42 1.25
N GLY A 8 -12.35 -12.50 0.84
CA GLY A 8 -11.94 -11.34 1.62
C GLY A 8 -13.14 -10.49 2.01
N ARG A 9 -13.20 -10.06 3.25
CA ARG A 9 -14.24 -9.21 3.81
C ARG A 9 -14.33 -7.90 3.03
N HIS A 10 -15.55 -7.55 2.68
CA HIS A 10 -15.95 -6.40 1.88
C HIS A 10 -15.37 -5.07 2.39
N PHE A 11 -14.79 -4.33 1.44
CA PHE A 11 -14.52 -2.91 1.52
C PHE A 11 -15.82 -2.14 1.82
N VAL A 12 -15.86 -1.37 2.90
CA VAL A 12 -16.92 -0.39 3.17
C VAL A 12 -16.35 0.98 2.83
N PRO A 13 -16.82 1.67 1.78
CA PRO A 13 -16.40 3.03 1.48
C PRO A 13 -16.87 3.97 2.59
N GLY A 14 -15.94 4.45 3.40
CA GLY A 14 -16.21 5.57 4.29
C GLY A 14 -16.54 6.80 3.45
N SER A 15 -17.69 7.44 3.70
CA SER A 15 -18.21 8.58 2.96
C SER A 15 -17.30 9.81 3.12
N ALA A 16 -16.28 9.93 2.30
CA ALA A 16 -15.54 11.17 2.14
C ALA A 16 -16.25 12.00 1.06
N ARG A 17 -16.94 13.07 1.45
CA ARG A 17 -17.50 14.02 0.49
C ARG A 17 -16.37 14.73 -0.24
N PRO A 18 -16.36 14.77 -1.57
CA PRO A 18 -15.45 15.62 -2.31
C PRO A 18 -15.76 17.08 -2.00
N ARG A 19 -14.77 17.87 -1.61
CA ARG A 19 -14.92 19.32 -1.56
C ARG A 19 -14.88 19.82 -2.99
N SER A 20 -16.04 20.16 -3.54
CA SER A 20 -16.18 20.84 -4.82
C SER A 20 -15.80 22.31 -4.65
N GLY A 21 -14.63 22.69 -5.14
CA GLY A 21 -14.32 24.07 -5.47
C GLY A 21 -14.86 24.34 -6.87
N GLY A 22 -15.90 25.15 -7.01
CA GLY A 22 -16.46 25.51 -8.30
C GLY A 22 -15.57 26.49 -9.06
N GLY A 23 -15.42 26.25 -10.36
CA GLY A 23 -14.74 27.10 -11.32
C GLY A 23 -14.72 26.41 -12.68
N ASP A 24 -15.51 26.90 -13.64
CA ASP A 24 -15.50 26.48 -15.04
C ASP A 24 -14.18 26.89 -15.71
N GLY A 25 -13.42 25.88 -16.08
CA GLY A 25 -12.13 25.93 -16.74
C GLY A 25 -11.26 24.81 -16.19
N GLY A 26 -10.66 23.93 -17.01
CA GLY A 26 -9.94 22.72 -16.64
C GLY A 26 -8.99 22.84 -15.44
N GLY A 27 -9.55 23.11 -14.27
CA GLY A 27 -8.85 23.37 -13.03
C GLY A 27 -8.34 22.09 -12.39
N MET A 28 -7.19 22.19 -11.74
CA MET A 28 -6.57 21.09 -10.99
C MET A 28 -7.53 20.57 -9.90
N LYS A 29 -7.83 19.30 -9.95
CA LYS A 29 -8.64 18.57 -8.96
C LYS A 29 -7.75 17.87 -7.93
N SER A 30 -8.32 17.60 -6.79
CA SER A 30 -7.67 16.86 -5.71
C SER A 30 -8.63 15.86 -5.12
N TYR A 31 -8.23 14.60 -5.10
CA TYR A 31 -8.97 13.49 -4.50
C TYR A 31 -8.16 12.88 -3.37
N ARG A 32 -8.84 12.41 -2.31
CA ARG A 32 -8.20 11.76 -1.16
C ARG A 32 -9.07 10.62 -0.67
N GLN A 33 -8.49 9.45 -0.50
CA GLN A 33 -9.12 8.26 0.05
C GLN A 33 -8.19 7.57 1.04
N GLU A 34 -8.75 6.95 2.07
CA GLU A 34 -8.03 6.03 2.96
C GLU A 34 -8.50 4.60 2.72
N LEU A 35 -7.55 3.71 2.50
CA LEU A 35 -7.76 2.27 2.45
C LEU A 35 -7.31 1.68 3.77
N TRP A 36 -8.11 0.81 4.37
CA TRP A 36 -7.81 0.19 5.65
C TRP A 36 -7.56 -1.29 5.47
N PHE A 37 -6.42 -1.75 6.01
CA PHE A 37 -6.00 -3.14 5.94
C PHE A 37 -5.77 -3.69 7.34
N GLU A 38 -6.14 -4.95 7.51
CA GLU A 38 -5.80 -5.77 8.66
C GLU A 38 -5.33 -7.12 8.12
N THR A 39 -4.11 -7.51 8.45
CA THR A 39 -3.51 -8.75 7.98
C THR A 39 -3.69 -9.84 9.01
N ALA A 40 -3.84 -11.08 8.53
CA ALA A 40 -3.96 -12.25 9.41
C ALA A 40 -2.61 -12.69 9.98
N LYS A 41 -1.51 -12.28 9.33
CA LYS A 41 -0.14 -12.61 9.71
C LYS A 41 0.62 -11.35 10.10
N ARG A 42 1.71 -11.55 10.85
CA ARG A 42 2.65 -10.47 11.21
C ARG A 42 3.26 -9.84 9.95
N ARG A 43 3.63 -10.66 8.96
CA ARG A 43 4.14 -10.22 7.65
C ARG A 43 3.26 -10.74 6.53
N GLU A 44 2.92 -9.86 5.62
CA GLU A 44 2.05 -10.18 4.48
C GLU A 44 2.27 -9.15 3.37
N TYR A 45 2.30 -9.61 2.12
CA TYR A 45 2.25 -8.74 0.93
C TYR A 45 0.85 -8.85 0.30
N ARG A 46 0.20 -7.72 0.14
CA ARG A 46 -1.15 -7.66 -0.43
C ARG A 46 -1.16 -6.80 -1.68
N ASN A 47 -1.51 -7.39 -2.82
CA ASN A 47 -1.75 -6.63 -4.04
C ASN A 47 -2.96 -5.72 -3.84
N ILE A 48 -2.75 -4.42 -3.97
CA ILE A 48 -3.78 -3.39 -3.77
C ILE A 48 -4.06 -2.60 -5.06
N THR A 49 -3.52 -3.02 -6.20
CA THR A 49 -3.66 -2.33 -7.49
C THR A 49 -5.12 -2.04 -7.81
N ALA A 50 -5.99 -3.04 -7.72
CA ALA A 50 -7.42 -2.88 -8.01
C ALA A 50 -8.10 -1.84 -7.09
N SER A 51 -7.73 -1.79 -5.81
CA SER A 51 -8.26 -0.80 -4.85
C SER A 51 -7.78 0.62 -5.19
N VAL A 52 -6.54 0.75 -5.65
CA VAL A 52 -5.97 2.05 -6.07
C VAL A 52 -6.61 2.52 -7.39
N GLU A 53 -6.83 1.63 -8.34
CA GLU A 53 -7.57 1.92 -9.58
C GLU A 53 -9.01 2.35 -9.32
N GLU A 54 -9.67 1.75 -8.33
CA GLU A 54 -11.01 2.18 -7.87
C GLU A 54 -10.99 3.63 -7.38
N CYS A 55 -9.99 4.00 -6.57
CA CYS A 55 -9.80 5.39 -6.13
C CYS A 55 -9.60 6.34 -7.32
N LEU A 56 -8.83 5.93 -8.33
CA LEU A 56 -8.64 6.72 -9.54
C LEU A 56 -9.95 6.91 -10.30
N ARG A 57 -10.71 5.84 -10.52
CA ARG A 57 -12.04 5.93 -11.17
C ARG A 57 -12.97 6.87 -10.40
N ALA A 58 -13.02 6.73 -9.08
CA ALA A 58 -13.86 7.57 -8.21
C ALA A 58 -13.45 9.05 -8.22
N SER A 59 -12.18 9.34 -8.48
CA SER A 59 -11.68 10.72 -8.55
C SER A 59 -12.14 11.48 -9.79
N GLY A 60 -12.40 10.77 -10.88
CA GLY A 60 -12.67 11.36 -12.21
C GLY A 60 -11.48 12.11 -12.81
N ILE A 61 -10.28 11.99 -12.23
CA ILE A 61 -9.05 12.59 -12.75
C ILE A 61 -8.51 11.74 -13.89
N ARG A 62 -8.17 12.37 -14.99
CA ARG A 62 -7.69 11.69 -16.19
C ARG A 62 -6.21 11.91 -16.46
N GLU A 63 -5.68 13.06 -16.06
CA GLU A 63 -4.27 13.44 -16.24
C GLU A 63 -3.71 13.93 -14.90
N GLY A 64 -2.58 13.39 -14.43
CA GLY A 64 -2.01 13.81 -13.17
C GLY A 64 -1.07 12.81 -12.52
N LEU A 65 -1.00 12.89 -11.19
CA LEU A 65 -0.18 12.02 -10.35
C LEU A 65 -1.03 11.41 -9.23
N LEU A 66 -0.80 10.13 -8.97
CA LEU A 66 -1.36 9.41 -7.85
C LEU A 66 -0.24 9.06 -6.87
N LEU A 67 -0.39 9.52 -5.63
CA LEU A 67 0.41 9.08 -4.49
C LEU A 67 -0.36 7.99 -3.74
N CYS A 68 0.31 6.87 -3.46
CA CYS A 68 -0.19 5.82 -2.59
C CYS A 68 0.84 5.56 -1.50
N ASN A 69 0.50 5.81 -0.21
CA ASN A 69 1.47 5.67 0.86
C ASN A 69 0.93 5.03 2.14
N ALA A 70 1.76 4.18 2.74
CA ALA A 70 1.48 3.61 4.05
C ALA A 70 1.57 4.68 5.15
N MET A 71 0.54 4.76 5.97
CA MET A 71 0.43 5.71 7.10
C MET A 71 0.81 5.06 8.42
N HIS A 72 1.74 4.09 8.38
CA HIS A 72 2.25 3.43 9.56
C HIS A 72 3.75 3.14 9.41
N ILE A 73 4.46 3.25 10.52
CA ILE A 73 5.93 3.18 10.53
C ILE A 73 6.48 1.76 10.32
N THR A 74 5.64 0.73 10.35
CA THR A 74 6.00 -0.68 10.12
C THR A 74 5.31 -1.28 8.89
N ALA A 75 4.75 -0.44 8.01
CA ALA A 75 4.12 -0.85 6.76
C ALA A 75 4.67 -0.06 5.59
N SER A 76 4.66 -0.66 4.41
CA SER A 76 5.17 -0.13 3.14
C SER A 76 4.11 -0.09 2.07
N VAL A 77 4.35 0.73 1.05
CA VAL A 77 3.75 0.59 -0.28
C VAL A 77 4.88 0.55 -1.30
N PHE A 78 4.89 -0.46 -2.16
CA PHE A 78 5.91 -0.65 -3.18
C PHE A 78 5.30 -1.21 -4.48
N ILE A 79 6.06 -1.18 -5.55
CA ILE A 79 5.65 -1.71 -6.87
C ILE A 79 6.61 -2.83 -7.25
N ASN A 80 6.06 -3.99 -7.64
CA ASN A 80 6.78 -5.10 -8.22
C ASN A 80 5.81 -6.09 -8.89
N ASP A 81 6.32 -7.21 -9.38
CA ASP A 81 5.53 -8.29 -9.96
C ASP A 81 4.77 -9.09 -8.88
N ASP A 82 3.60 -9.59 -9.22
CA ASP A 82 2.77 -10.44 -8.35
C ASP A 82 3.04 -11.92 -8.62
N GLU A 83 4.18 -12.40 -8.13
CA GLU A 83 4.65 -13.77 -8.31
C GLU A 83 5.07 -14.36 -6.96
N SER A 84 4.58 -15.56 -6.63
CA SER A 84 4.73 -16.16 -5.30
C SER A 84 6.18 -16.50 -4.93
N GLY A 85 7.01 -16.90 -5.91
CA GLY A 85 8.44 -17.15 -5.70
C GLY A 85 9.17 -15.88 -5.36
N LEU A 86 8.87 -14.78 -6.05
CA LEU A 86 9.45 -13.47 -5.77
C LEU A 86 9.05 -12.96 -4.38
N HIS A 87 7.81 -13.20 -3.95
CA HIS A 87 7.38 -12.85 -2.58
C HIS A 87 8.14 -13.66 -1.52
N ALA A 88 8.42 -14.94 -1.78
CA ALA A 88 9.24 -15.76 -0.90
C ALA A 88 10.70 -15.26 -0.84
N ASP A 89 11.26 -14.88 -2.00
CA ASP A 89 12.61 -14.29 -2.07
C ASP A 89 12.69 -12.97 -1.30
N PHE A 90 11.67 -12.13 -1.34
CA PHE A 90 11.60 -10.91 -0.52
C PHE A 90 11.58 -11.21 0.97
N GLU A 91 10.84 -12.22 1.41
CA GLU A 91 10.82 -12.63 2.82
C GLU A 91 12.22 -13.09 3.27
N GLU A 92 12.87 -13.94 2.50
CA GLU A 92 14.22 -14.42 2.80
C GLU A 92 15.24 -13.28 2.83
N TRP A 93 15.23 -12.43 1.81
CA TRP A 93 16.11 -11.28 1.70
C TRP A 93 15.93 -10.29 2.86
N LEU A 94 14.71 -9.92 3.18
CA LEU A 94 14.40 -8.98 4.27
C LEU A 94 14.72 -9.59 5.63
N GLU A 95 14.50 -10.89 5.82
CA GLU A 95 14.88 -11.59 7.05
C GLU A 95 16.40 -11.68 7.18
N GLY A 96 17.14 -11.82 6.09
CA GLY A 96 18.61 -11.74 6.08
C GLY A 96 19.14 -10.36 6.48
N LEU A 97 18.49 -9.27 6.03
CA LEU A 97 18.90 -7.90 6.32
C LEU A 97 18.44 -7.41 7.71
N ALA A 98 17.26 -7.80 8.13
CA ALA A 98 16.63 -7.37 9.38
C ALA A 98 15.87 -8.54 10.02
N PRO A 99 16.57 -9.55 10.55
CA PRO A 99 15.93 -10.72 11.12
C PRO A 99 15.07 -10.36 12.33
N GLU A 100 13.91 -11.02 12.44
CA GLU A 100 13.01 -10.83 13.57
C GLU A 100 13.68 -11.26 14.88
N LYS A 101 14.46 -12.34 14.85
CA LYS A 101 15.10 -12.90 16.04
C LYS A 101 16.63 -12.87 15.96
N PRO A 102 17.34 -12.82 17.09
CA PRO A 102 16.80 -12.62 18.45
C PRO A 102 16.32 -11.18 18.65
N HIS A 103 15.25 -10.99 19.39
CA HIS A 103 14.67 -9.67 19.67
C HIS A 103 15.65 -8.70 20.33
N SER A 104 16.57 -9.22 21.13
CA SER A 104 17.63 -8.44 21.80
C SER A 104 18.65 -7.78 20.84
N ARG A 105 18.62 -8.15 19.56
CA ARG A 105 19.48 -7.53 18.52
C ARG A 105 19.17 -6.04 18.35
N TYR A 106 17.94 -5.63 18.61
CA TYR A 106 17.47 -4.28 18.37
C TYR A 106 17.36 -3.49 19.67
N ARG A 107 18.05 -2.36 19.76
CA ARG A 107 17.94 -1.45 20.91
C ARG A 107 16.51 -0.91 21.08
N HIS A 108 15.74 -0.87 19.97
CA HIS A 108 14.32 -0.49 19.96
C HIS A 108 13.45 -1.44 20.77
N ASN A 109 13.82 -2.72 20.85
CA ASN A 109 13.03 -3.78 21.49
C ASN A 109 13.14 -3.81 23.02
N GLY A 110 13.31 -2.65 23.66
CA GLY A 110 13.25 -2.54 25.13
C GLY A 110 11.83 -2.65 25.68
N PHE A 111 10.84 -2.09 24.94
CA PHE A 111 9.42 -2.11 25.28
C PHE A 111 8.54 -2.63 24.14
N GLU A 112 9.11 -2.76 22.96
CA GLU A 112 8.46 -3.22 21.72
C GLU A 112 9.15 -4.50 21.24
N ASP A 113 8.61 -5.13 20.20
CA ASP A 113 9.19 -6.33 19.60
C ASP A 113 9.33 -6.24 18.07
N ASN A 114 9.27 -5.03 17.53
CA ASN A 114 9.10 -4.74 16.10
C ASN A 114 10.25 -3.96 15.44
N GLY A 115 11.44 -3.97 16.04
CA GLY A 115 12.61 -3.29 15.48
C GLY A 115 13.01 -3.77 14.09
N ASP A 116 12.76 -5.03 13.77
CA ASP A 116 12.92 -5.61 12.43
C ASP A 116 11.91 -5.01 11.43
N ALA A 117 10.66 -4.84 11.85
CA ALA A 117 9.59 -4.29 11.02
C ALA A 117 9.86 -2.83 10.61
N HIS A 118 10.40 -2.00 11.51
CA HIS A 118 10.84 -0.65 11.20
C HIS A 118 11.92 -0.63 10.11
N ARG A 119 12.86 -1.57 10.16
CA ARG A 119 13.94 -1.68 9.17
C ARG A 119 13.44 -2.19 7.83
N LYS A 120 12.61 -3.25 7.83
CA LYS A 120 11.98 -3.79 6.61
C LYS A 120 11.19 -2.71 5.88
N ARG A 121 10.36 -1.96 6.63
CA ARG A 121 9.62 -0.83 6.09
C ARG A 121 10.54 0.23 5.48
N THR A 122 11.64 0.56 6.13
CA THR A 122 12.59 1.57 5.62
C THR A 122 13.25 1.10 4.32
N ILE A 123 13.56 -0.20 4.20
CA ILE A 123 14.12 -0.79 2.97
C ILE A 123 13.10 -0.79 1.85
N MET A 124 11.87 -1.22 2.10
CA MET A 124 10.82 -1.37 1.09
C MET A 124 10.17 -0.06 0.68
N GLY A 125 10.36 1.01 1.45
CA GLY A 125 9.81 2.33 1.17
C GLY A 125 8.45 2.57 1.79
N ARG A 126 8.05 3.83 1.82
CA ARG A 126 6.80 4.32 2.41
C ARG A 126 5.68 4.48 1.40
N GLU A 127 6.02 4.94 0.22
CA GLU A 127 5.08 5.36 -0.81
C GLU A 127 5.56 5.06 -2.22
N VAL A 128 4.58 5.08 -3.12
CA VAL A 128 4.82 5.12 -4.57
C VAL A 128 4.08 6.30 -5.17
N VAL A 129 4.63 6.85 -6.25
CA VAL A 129 3.96 7.84 -7.10
C VAL A 129 3.85 7.24 -8.49
N VAL A 130 2.63 7.25 -9.04
CA VAL A 130 2.32 6.72 -10.37
C VAL A 130 1.71 7.81 -11.22
N ALA A 131 2.15 7.93 -12.46
CA ALA A 131 1.52 8.81 -13.42
C ALA A 131 0.12 8.32 -13.78
N VAL A 132 -0.77 9.27 -14.04
CA VAL A 132 -2.14 9.03 -14.52
C VAL A 132 -2.27 9.64 -15.90
N THR A 133 -2.58 8.83 -16.90
CA THR A 133 -2.78 9.25 -18.29
C THR A 133 -4.07 8.62 -18.83
N GLY A 134 -4.92 9.44 -19.43
CA GLY A 134 -6.19 8.97 -19.97
C GLY A 134 -7.13 8.31 -18.94
N GLY A 135 -6.95 8.59 -17.64
CA GLY A 135 -7.72 7.98 -16.55
C GLY A 135 -7.25 6.58 -16.16
N LYS A 136 -6.00 6.23 -16.48
CA LYS A 136 -5.36 4.95 -16.14
C LYS A 136 -4.04 5.18 -15.43
N LEU A 137 -3.64 4.23 -14.59
CA LEU A 137 -2.30 4.20 -14.02
C LEU A 137 -1.28 3.79 -15.08
N GLU A 138 -0.19 4.54 -15.20
CA GLU A 138 0.97 4.19 -16.02
C GLU A 138 1.83 3.18 -15.26
N LEU A 139 1.46 1.91 -15.36
CA LEU A 139 2.22 0.78 -14.82
C LEU A 139 2.80 -0.03 -15.96
N GLY A 140 4.01 -0.53 -15.78
CA GLY A 140 4.60 -1.52 -16.66
C GLY A 140 3.78 -2.83 -16.65
N PRO A 141 3.96 -3.71 -17.65
CA PRO A 141 3.10 -4.90 -17.85
C PRO A 141 3.09 -5.86 -16.66
N TRP A 142 4.12 -5.87 -15.82
CA TRP A 142 4.23 -6.72 -14.65
C TRP A 142 4.18 -5.95 -13.33
N GLU A 143 4.06 -4.64 -13.39
CA GLU A 143 4.01 -3.80 -12.20
C GLU A 143 2.64 -3.87 -11.52
N GLN A 144 2.66 -4.19 -10.23
CA GLN A 144 1.51 -4.15 -9.34
C GLN A 144 1.86 -3.36 -8.09
N ILE A 145 0.88 -2.69 -7.52
CA ILE A 145 1.03 -1.92 -6.28
C ILE A 145 0.75 -2.85 -5.10
N PHE A 146 1.70 -2.94 -4.17
CA PHE A 146 1.58 -3.77 -2.98
C PHE A 146 1.53 -2.94 -1.71
N TYR A 147 0.70 -3.40 -0.77
CA TYR A 147 0.82 -3.09 0.64
C TYR A 147 1.69 -4.16 1.30
N GLY A 148 2.81 -3.76 1.87
CA GLY A 148 3.71 -4.62 2.64
C GLY A 148 3.52 -4.39 4.13
N GLU A 149 3.14 -5.45 4.85
CA GLU A 149 2.97 -5.43 6.29
C GLU A 149 4.09 -6.19 6.98
N PHE A 150 4.72 -5.58 8.00
CA PHE A 150 5.83 -6.19 8.74
C PHE A 150 5.56 -6.36 10.23
N ASP A 151 4.45 -5.82 10.74
CA ASP A 151 4.04 -5.89 12.15
C ASP A 151 2.49 -5.86 12.24
N GLY A 152 1.86 -6.87 11.64
CA GLY A 152 0.44 -6.96 11.34
C GLY A 152 -0.47 -7.31 12.49
N MET A 153 -1.62 -7.92 12.17
CA MET A 153 -2.70 -8.32 13.09
C MET A 153 -3.37 -7.12 13.77
N ARG A 154 -3.34 -5.95 13.16
CA ARG A 154 -4.01 -4.72 13.59
C ARG A 154 -4.32 -3.84 12.39
N LYS A 155 -5.35 -3.00 12.52
CA LYS A 155 -5.76 -2.11 11.43
C LYS A 155 -4.74 -1.02 11.19
N LYS A 156 -4.34 -0.88 9.92
CA LYS A 156 -3.50 0.21 9.42
C LYS A 156 -4.09 0.78 8.15
N ARG A 157 -3.74 2.02 7.84
CA ARG A 157 -4.28 2.72 6.69
C ARG A 157 -3.20 3.02 5.64
N VAL A 158 -3.65 3.03 4.41
CA VAL A 158 -2.92 3.55 3.25
C VAL A 158 -3.67 4.78 2.74
N LEU A 159 -2.96 5.86 2.54
CA LEU A 159 -3.49 7.08 1.94
C LEU A 159 -3.31 7.02 0.43
N VAL A 160 -4.40 7.22 -0.31
CA VAL A 160 -4.37 7.50 -1.74
C VAL A 160 -4.70 8.97 -1.95
N LYS A 161 -3.80 9.69 -2.60
CA LYS A 161 -3.96 11.09 -2.96
C LYS A 161 -3.73 11.25 -4.46
N ILE A 162 -4.68 11.88 -5.16
CA ILE A 162 -4.61 12.08 -6.60
C ILE A 162 -4.75 13.57 -6.87
N ILE A 163 -3.88 14.12 -7.71
CA ILE A 163 -3.89 15.52 -8.13
C ILE A 163 -3.79 15.55 -9.65
N GLY A 164 -4.67 16.31 -10.29
CA GLY A 164 -4.66 16.41 -11.75
C GLY A 164 -5.93 17.07 -12.32
N ALA A 165 -6.21 16.81 -13.58
CA ALA A 165 -7.32 17.36 -14.33
C ALA A 165 -8.26 16.26 -14.88
#